data_edeb060a8b0a8ebbd4c1e27f97818657
#
_entry.id   edeb060a8b0a8ebbd4c1e27f97818657
#
_cell.length_a   1.000
_cell.length_b   1.000
_cell.length_c   1.000
_cell.angle_alpha   90.00
_cell.angle_beta   90.00
_cell.angle_gamma   90.00
#
_symmetry.space_group_name_H-M   'P 1'
#
loop_
_entity.id
_entity.type
_entity.pdbx_description
1 polymer ?
#
loop_
_entity_poly.entity_id
_entity_poly.type
_entity_poly.pdbx_seq_one_letter_code
_entity_poly.pdbx_strand_id
1 'polypeptide(L)'
;MKDFFLWKGAHDLAYASSIASTWIWAPAIFVASSKAYYDGLWGFLMFLIPNILTLVFFAYFAKMVREKTEGFTLVQAIESAGKNQKRLHLAVSLTVLICSTCVQFLGLHLILSQWIVNSELVSAIVVSTMALLMVGTSGIKGSIQTDVVKYVVMFVCGVLLLFNTDGSTINLAGHSGKSVGELWKTFGVATTIGLLSAPYVDQTFWQRVFSIDKEKVFKTFIMSAMLFGLIPLIFGLIGFYSGVGEIQVLFGNGILSGVLALCVLCALLSTLDSNLCAISSIVCKEFGGSLAIGKLSMVALLLASSFLMILTDITIVELFLIYGTIRTCVALPTILIILDKYDKQRLFYATLATVLIAPIGYLLGGEYNYLFTIMALCLPILGFKNETQQIELCKTGKKNW
;
A
#
# COMPACT_ATOMS: atom_id res chain seq x y z
N MET A 1 -19.02 -14.84 -10.68
CA MET A 1 -18.31 -14.34 -9.47
C MET A 1 -16.79 -14.38 -9.63
N LYS A 2 -16.20 -15.52 -10.06
CA LYS A 2 -14.72 -15.64 -10.22
C LYS A 2 -14.17 -14.60 -11.19
N ASP A 3 -14.83 -14.34 -12.31
CA ASP A 3 -14.39 -13.38 -13.34
C ASP A 3 -14.44 -11.90 -12.87
N PHE A 4 -15.20 -11.61 -11.81
CA PHE A 4 -15.21 -10.30 -11.18
C PHE A 4 -13.96 -10.05 -10.33
N PHE A 5 -13.36 -11.10 -9.76
CA PHE A 5 -12.22 -11.01 -8.85
C PHE A 5 -10.89 -11.42 -9.47
N LEU A 6 -10.91 -12.16 -10.57
CA LEU A 6 -9.71 -12.58 -11.30
C LEU A 6 -9.94 -12.36 -12.79
N TRP A 7 -9.00 -11.73 -13.43
CA TRP A 7 -9.00 -11.59 -14.89
C TRP A 7 -7.71 -12.17 -15.45
N LYS A 8 -7.83 -13.28 -16.19
CA LYS A 8 -6.74 -13.91 -16.92
C LYS A 8 -6.82 -13.48 -18.39
N GLY A 9 -5.68 -13.19 -19.00
CA GLY A 9 -5.61 -12.84 -20.43
C GLY A 9 -5.28 -11.38 -20.72
N ALA A 10 -4.90 -10.56 -19.72
CA ALA A 10 -4.27 -9.30 -19.99
C ALA A 10 -2.81 -9.50 -20.45
N HIS A 11 -2.31 -8.57 -21.23
CA HIS A 11 -0.90 -8.55 -21.63
C HIS A 11 -0.01 -8.23 -20.42
N ASP A 12 1.23 -8.74 -20.39
CA ASP A 12 2.16 -8.57 -19.26
C ASP A 12 2.34 -7.08 -18.89
N LEU A 13 2.43 -6.19 -19.89
CA LEU A 13 2.55 -4.75 -19.66
C LEU A 13 1.30 -4.16 -18.99
N ALA A 14 0.10 -4.65 -19.31
CA ALA A 14 -1.14 -4.17 -18.68
C ALA A 14 -1.19 -4.56 -17.20
N TYR A 15 -0.78 -5.78 -16.85
CA TYR A 15 -0.63 -6.18 -15.44
C TYR A 15 0.46 -5.35 -14.75
N ALA A 16 1.61 -5.14 -15.39
CA ALA A 16 2.70 -4.36 -14.81
C ALA A 16 2.30 -2.91 -14.55
N SER A 17 1.62 -2.27 -15.52
CA SER A 17 1.08 -0.92 -15.35
C SER A 17 0.03 -0.86 -14.26
N SER A 18 -0.87 -1.86 -14.16
CA SER A 18 -1.88 -1.91 -13.11
C SER A 18 -1.26 -2.08 -11.72
N ILE A 19 -0.26 -2.94 -11.54
CA ILE A 19 0.46 -3.07 -10.28
C ILE A 19 1.17 -1.77 -9.93
N ALA A 20 1.88 -1.16 -10.89
CA ALA A 20 2.56 0.11 -10.70
C ALA A 20 1.57 1.23 -10.32
N SER A 21 0.47 1.39 -11.08
CA SER A 21 -0.55 2.39 -10.81
C SER A 21 -1.22 2.22 -9.45
N THR A 22 -1.52 0.97 -9.05
CA THR A 22 -2.07 0.68 -7.73
C THR A 22 -1.10 1.06 -6.61
N TRP A 23 0.22 0.97 -6.87
CA TRP A 23 1.27 1.37 -5.94
C TRP A 23 1.62 2.85 -6.02
N ILE A 24 1.23 3.56 -7.10
CA ILE A 24 1.28 5.02 -7.22
C ILE A 24 0.01 5.60 -6.56
N TRP A 25 0.10 5.86 -5.30
CA TRP A 25 -0.92 6.38 -4.41
C TRP A 25 -0.59 7.82 -3.99
N ALA A 26 -1.47 8.49 -3.25
CA ALA A 26 -1.23 9.87 -2.85
C ALA A 26 0.20 10.14 -2.31
N PRO A 27 0.77 9.34 -1.39
CA PRO A 27 2.14 9.50 -0.93
C PRO A 27 3.21 9.45 -2.03
N ALA A 28 3.01 8.73 -3.11
CA ALA A 28 3.99 8.68 -4.21
C ALA A 28 4.20 10.04 -4.87
N ILE A 29 3.19 10.91 -4.81
CA ILE A 29 3.24 12.28 -5.33
C ILE A 29 3.65 13.25 -4.22
N PHE A 30 2.85 13.33 -3.14
CA PHE A 30 3.02 14.33 -2.09
C PHE A 30 4.24 14.07 -1.20
N VAL A 31 4.47 12.83 -0.77
CA VAL A 31 5.61 12.49 0.09
C VAL A 31 6.92 12.55 -0.69
N ALA A 32 6.94 12.11 -1.97
CA ALA A 32 8.15 12.19 -2.78
C ALA A 32 8.62 13.63 -2.95
N SER A 33 7.72 14.56 -3.34
CA SER A 33 8.06 15.97 -3.51
C SER A 33 8.41 16.66 -2.20
N SER A 34 7.61 16.46 -1.15
CA SER A 34 7.82 17.04 0.16
C SER A 34 9.15 16.58 0.80
N LYS A 35 9.45 15.27 0.74
CA LYS A 35 10.70 14.73 1.27
C LYS A 35 11.93 15.21 0.51
N ALA A 36 11.84 15.34 -0.82
CA ALA A 36 12.89 15.93 -1.62
C ALA A 36 13.13 17.40 -1.23
N TYR A 37 12.07 18.18 -1.04
CA TYR A 37 12.18 19.58 -0.64
C TYR A 37 12.74 19.76 0.78
N TYR A 38 12.07 19.16 1.79
CA TYR A 38 12.44 19.38 3.19
C TYR A 38 13.69 18.61 3.61
N ASP A 39 13.77 17.33 3.29
CA ASP A 39 14.80 16.43 3.81
C ASP A 39 15.90 16.09 2.77
N GLY A 40 15.84 16.73 1.60
CA GLY A 40 16.83 16.60 0.55
C GLY A 40 16.95 15.20 -0.02
N LEU A 41 18.13 14.90 -0.58
CA LEU A 41 18.41 13.62 -1.23
C LEU A 41 18.17 12.42 -0.30
N TRP A 42 18.56 12.50 0.95
CA TRP A 42 18.43 11.38 1.88
C TRP A 42 16.98 11.10 2.24
N GLY A 43 16.17 12.13 2.52
CA GLY A 43 14.74 11.96 2.78
C GLY A 43 13.99 11.36 1.59
N PHE A 44 14.32 11.82 0.39
CA PHE A 44 13.77 11.28 -0.85
C PHE A 44 14.17 9.81 -1.09
N LEU A 45 15.46 9.45 -0.93
CA LEU A 45 15.94 8.08 -1.11
C LEU A 45 15.35 7.12 -0.08
N MET A 46 15.15 7.55 1.18
CA MET A 46 14.47 6.77 2.21
C MET A 46 13.00 6.47 1.87
N PHE A 47 12.39 7.22 0.97
CA PHE A 47 11.07 6.92 0.42
C PHE A 47 11.14 6.10 -0.86
N LEU A 48 11.94 6.52 -1.84
CA LEU A 48 11.97 5.92 -3.19
C LEU A 48 12.51 4.48 -3.19
N ILE A 49 13.68 4.26 -2.56
CA ILE A 49 14.36 2.97 -2.63
C ILE A 49 13.53 1.85 -2.01
N PRO A 50 12.98 1.97 -0.78
CA PRO A 50 12.14 0.92 -0.21
C PRO A 50 10.90 0.63 -1.04
N ASN A 51 10.27 1.63 -1.65
CA ASN A 51 9.11 1.45 -2.52
C ASN A 51 9.42 0.56 -3.74
N ILE A 52 10.55 0.80 -4.41
CA ILE A 52 10.99 -0.01 -5.56
C ILE A 52 11.35 -1.42 -5.10
N LEU A 53 12.18 -1.54 -4.06
CA LEU A 53 12.64 -2.82 -3.52
C LEU A 53 11.49 -3.69 -3.01
N THR A 54 10.41 -3.09 -2.53
CA THR A 54 9.18 -3.78 -2.12
C THR A 54 8.64 -4.66 -3.25
N LEU A 55 8.48 -4.11 -4.44
CA LEU A 55 7.97 -4.86 -5.59
C LEU A 55 8.97 -5.91 -6.07
N VAL A 56 10.28 -5.61 -6.01
CA VAL A 56 11.35 -6.55 -6.39
C VAL A 56 11.38 -7.76 -5.44
N PHE A 57 11.39 -7.55 -4.13
CA PHE A 57 11.40 -8.66 -3.16
C PHE A 57 10.10 -9.44 -3.20
N PHE A 58 8.97 -8.75 -3.35
CA PHE A 58 7.69 -9.42 -3.47
C PHE A 58 7.57 -10.24 -4.77
N ALA A 59 8.27 -9.88 -5.86
CA ALA A 59 8.29 -10.65 -7.08
C ALA A 59 8.78 -12.10 -6.85
N TYR A 60 9.84 -12.28 -6.07
CA TYR A 60 10.37 -13.59 -5.70
C TYR A 60 9.36 -14.38 -4.86
N PHE A 61 8.79 -13.73 -3.85
CA PHE A 61 7.83 -14.33 -2.96
C PHE A 61 6.53 -14.69 -3.68
N ALA A 62 6.00 -13.78 -4.49
CA ALA A 62 4.79 -13.98 -5.27
C ALA A 62 4.92 -15.17 -6.25
N LYS A 63 6.07 -15.30 -6.93
CA LYS A 63 6.38 -16.45 -7.78
C LYS A 63 6.31 -17.75 -7.00
N MET A 64 7.00 -17.84 -5.86
CA MET A 64 7.02 -19.02 -5.00
C MET A 64 5.61 -19.43 -4.53
N VAL A 65 4.80 -18.45 -4.11
CA VAL A 65 3.43 -18.70 -3.67
C VAL A 65 2.57 -19.17 -4.82
N ARG A 66 2.72 -18.54 -5.98
CA ARG A 66 1.92 -18.85 -7.17
C ARG A 66 2.19 -20.25 -7.73
N GLU A 67 3.40 -20.77 -7.51
CA GLU A 67 3.77 -22.16 -7.85
C GLU A 67 3.07 -23.19 -6.94
N LYS A 68 2.84 -22.83 -5.67
CA LYS A 68 2.30 -23.74 -4.64
C LYS A 68 0.79 -23.63 -4.43
N THR A 69 0.21 -22.46 -4.71
CA THR A 69 -1.16 -22.14 -4.30
C THR A 69 -1.97 -21.58 -5.45
N GLU A 70 -3.21 -22.02 -5.56
CA GLU A 70 -4.24 -21.42 -6.40
C GLU A 70 -5.30 -20.76 -5.51
N GLY A 71 -5.73 -19.55 -5.87
CA GLY A 71 -6.70 -18.81 -5.09
C GLY A 71 -6.99 -17.44 -5.67
N PHE A 72 -7.56 -16.54 -4.88
CA PHE A 72 -7.72 -15.14 -5.20
C PHE A 72 -7.67 -14.22 -3.95
N THR A 73 -7.50 -14.79 -2.75
CA THR A 73 -7.30 -14.02 -1.52
C THR A 73 -6.04 -14.43 -0.79
N LEU A 74 -5.42 -13.47 -0.09
CA LEU A 74 -4.33 -13.72 0.85
C LEU A 74 -4.75 -14.76 1.90
N VAL A 75 -5.97 -14.63 2.43
CA VAL A 75 -6.47 -15.49 3.52
C VAL A 75 -6.52 -16.95 3.11
N GLN A 76 -6.75 -17.24 1.81
CA GLN A 76 -6.63 -18.60 1.28
C GLN A 76 -5.17 -19.10 1.29
N ALA A 77 -4.21 -18.23 0.98
CA ALA A 77 -2.80 -18.59 0.97
C ALA A 77 -2.26 -18.93 2.37
N ILE A 78 -2.90 -18.42 3.43
CA ILE A 78 -2.54 -18.69 4.84
C ILE A 78 -3.54 -19.62 5.55
N GLU A 79 -4.30 -20.43 4.83
CA GLU A 79 -5.35 -21.28 5.39
C GLU A 79 -4.81 -22.28 6.42
N SER A 80 -3.58 -22.77 6.26
CA SER A 80 -2.90 -23.67 7.18
C SER A 80 -2.68 -23.11 8.59
N ALA A 81 -2.70 -21.77 8.74
CA ALA A 81 -2.42 -21.09 10.02
C ALA A 81 -3.50 -21.29 11.09
N GLY A 82 -4.69 -21.75 10.70
CA GLY A 82 -5.82 -21.95 11.60
C GLY A 82 -6.69 -20.70 11.78
N LYS A 83 -7.87 -20.92 12.37
CA LYS A 83 -8.97 -19.94 12.38
C LYS A 83 -8.62 -18.61 13.08
N ASN A 84 -7.93 -18.65 14.19
CA ASN A 84 -7.61 -17.44 14.97
C ASN A 84 -6.59 -16.54 14.25
N GLN A 85 -5.53 -17.14 13.68
CA GLN A 85 -4.54 -16.41 12.89
C GLN A 85 -5.17 -15.79 11.65
N LYS A 86 -6.03 -16.53 10.94
CA LYS A 86 -6.80 -16.00 9.79
C LYS A 86 -7.64 -14.80 10.17
N ARG A 87 -8.37 -14.85 11.28
CA ARG A 87 -9.20 -13.73 11.77
C ARG A 87 -8.35 -12.50 12.09
N LEU A 88 -7.18 -12.69 12.70
CA LEU A 88 -6.28 -11.59 13.01
C LEU A 88 -5.72 -10.93 11.74
N HIS A 89 -5.27 -11.74 10.76
CA HIS A 89 -4.85 -11.22 9.46
C HIS A 89 -5.98 -10.48 8.74
N LEU A 90 -7.18 -11.02 8.79
CA LEU A 90 -8.36 -10.40 8.19
C LEU A 90 -8.65 -9.03 8.82
N ALA A 91 -8.63 -8.93 10.15
CA ALA A 91 -8.83 -7.67 10.85
C ALA A 91 -7.77 -6.64 10.46
N VAL A 92 -6.49 -7.03 10.43
CA VAL A 92 -5.40 -6.14 9.99
C VAL A 92 -5.58 -5.72 8.51
N SER A 93 -5.90 -6.65 7.61
CA SER A 93 -6.12 -6.33 6.19
C SER A 93 -7.30 -5.37 5.98
N LEU A 94 -8.38 -5.52 6.74
CA LEU A 94 -9.53 -4.59 6.68
C LEU A 94 -9.13 -3.19 7.19
N THR A 95 -8.40 -3.11 8.31
CA THR A 95 -7.88 -1.84 8.83
C THR A 95 -6.97 -1.15 7.82
N VAL A 96 -6.06 -1.91 7.20
CA VAL A 96 -5.17 -1.38 6.15
C VAL A 96 -5.95 -0.85 4.94
N LEU A 97 -7.00 -1.54 4.50
CA LEU A 97 -7.86 -1.07 3.41
C LEU A 97 -8.58 0.24 3.75
N ILE A 98 -9.09 0.39 4.99
CA ILE A 98 -9.71 1.64 5.46
C ILE A 98 -8.69 2.78 5.45
N CYS A 99 -7.52 2.59 6.06
CA CYS A 99 -6.46 3.59 6.10
C CYS A 99 -5.96 3.95 4.70
N SER A 100 -5.70 2.95 3.85
CA SER A 100 -5.26 3.15 2.46
C SER A 100 -6.28 3.94 1.65
N THR A 101 -7.58 3.68 1.83
CA THR A 101 -8.65 4.43 1.17
C THR A 101 -8.74 5.86 1.70
N CYS A 102 -8.62 6.07 3.02
CA CYS A 102 -8.59 7.38 3.65
C CYS A 102 -7.45 8.26 3.10
N VAL A 103 -6.25 7.71 2.94
CA VAL A 103 -5.10 8.42 2.35
C VAL A 103 -5.42 8.95 0.94
N GLN A 104 -6.22 8.23 0.15
CA GLN A 104 -6.62 8.70 -1.18
C GLN A 104 -7.56 9.91 -1.07
N PHE A 105 -8.50 9.90 -0.14
CA PHE A 105 -9.38 11.05 0.09
C PHE A 105 -8.61 12.29 0.56
N LEU A 106 -7.67 12.12 1.50
CA LEU A 106 -6.77 13.19 1.93
C LEU A 106 -5.95 13.76 0.76
N GLY A 107 -5.50 12.92 -0.17
CA GLY A 107 -4.76 13.36 -1.35
C GLY A 107 -5.55 14.33 -2.24
N LEU A 108 -6.83 14.07 -2.50
CA LEU A 108 -7.67 15.00 -3.26
C LEU A 108 -8.06 16.22 -2.41
N HIS A 109 -8.32 16.02 -1.10
CA HIS A 109 -8.59 17.11 -0.17
C HIS A 109 -7.48 18.18 -0.23
N LEU A 110 -6.19 17.79 -0.20
CA LEU A 110 -5.07 18.74 -0.30
C LEU A 110 -5.13 19.61 -1.57
N ILE A 111 -5.59 19.07 -2.69
CA ILE A 111 -5.76 19.83 -3.93
C ILE A 111 -6.98 20.77 -3.83
N LEU A 112 -8.10 20.25 -3.37
CA LEU A 112 -9.38 20.97 -3.36
C LEU A 112 -9.46 22.04 -2.26
N SER A 113 -8.73 21.85 -1.16
CA SER A 113 -8.73 22.79 -0.02
C SER A 113 -8.33 24.24 -0.38
N GLN A 114 -7.65 24.43 -1.50
CA GLN A 114 -7.28 25.74 -2.01
C GLN A 114 -8.46 26.53 -2.59
N TRP A 115 -9.56 25.86 -2.95
CA TRP A 115 -10.68 26.47 -3.65
C TRP A 115 -12.06 26.18 -3.03
N ILE A 116 -12.17 25.12 -2.25
CA ILE A 116 -13.47 24.58 -1.80
C ILE A 116 -13.46 24.47 -0.27
N VAL A 117 -14.44 25.11 0.36
CA VAL A 117 -14.76 24.89 1.77
C VAL A 117 -15.41 23.51 1.91
N ASN A 118 -15.10 22.76 2.96
CA ASN A 118 -15.49 21.34 3.15
C ASN A 118 -14.95 20.39 2.06
N SER A 119 -13.74 20.66 1.60
CA SER A 119 -13.06 19.87 0.57
C SER A 119 -12.88 18.39 0.93
N GLU A 120 -12.88 18.02 2.24
CA GLU A 120 -12.89 16.63 2.68
C GLU A 120 -14.14 15.89 2.19
N LEU A 121 -15.30 16.43 2.43
CA LEU A 121 -16.58 15.82 2.03
C LEU A 121 -16.67 15.74 0.51
N VAL A 122 -16.30 16.81 -0.19
CA VAL A 122 -16.28 16.85 -1.66
C VAL A 122 -15.31 15.82 -2.22
N SER A 123 -14.11 15.69 -1.65
CA SER A 123 -13.11 14.67 -2.02
C SER A 123 -13.68 13.27 -1.86
N ALA A 124 -14.25 12.96 -0.70
CA ALA A 124 -14.83 11.66 -0.42
C ALA A 124 -15.94 11.31 -1.42
N ILE A 125 -16.86 12.22 -1.72
CA ILE A 125 -17.97 12.01 -2.66
C ILE A 125 -17.45 11.81 -4.08
N VAL A 126 -16.59 12.70 -4.58
CA VAL A 126 -16.09 12.67 -5.97
C VAL A 126 -15.33 11.38 -6.22
N VAL A 127 -14.32 11.10 -5.39
CA VAL A 127 -13.45 9.93 -5.59
C VAL A 127 -14.22 8.63 -5.41
N SER A 128 -15.14 8.55 -4.42
CA SER A 128 -15.99 7.38 -4.20
C SER A 128 -16.91 7.10 -5.37
N THR A 129 -17.57 8.13 -5.89
CA THR A 129 -18.48 7.99 -7.03
C THR A 129 -17.74 7.52 -8.27
N MET A 130 -16.61 8.12 -8.60
CA MET A 130 -15.80 7.74 -9.77
C MET A 130 -15.28 6.30 -9.64
N ALA A 131 -14.77 5.91 -8.48
CA ALA A 131 -14.25 4.56 -8.26
C ALA A 131 -15.36 3.50 -8.35
N LEU A 132 -16.55 3.76 -7.80
CA LEU A 132 -17.69 2.85 -7.90
C LEU A 132 -18.17 2.69 -9.35
N LEU A 133 -18.18 3.77 -10.13
CA LEU A 133 -18.53 3.70 -11.56
C LEU A 133 -17.53 2.84 -12.35
N MET A 134 -16.23 2.93 -12.03
CA MET A 134 -15.17 2.18 -12.72
C MET A 134 -15.22 0.68 -12.45
N VAL A 135 -15.43 0.25 -11.21
CA VAL A 135 -15.29 -1.16 -10.83
C VAL A 135 -16.58 -1.83 -10.38
N GLY A 136 -17.63 -1.07 -10.11
CA GLY A 136 -18.89 -1.63 -9.62
C GLY A 136 -19.55 -2.66 -10.55
N THR A 137 -19.30 -2.58 -11.84
CA THR A 137 -19.80 -3.53 -12.85
C THR A 137 -18.76 -4.49 -13.37
N SER A 138 -17.52 -4.03 -13.57
CA SER A 138 -16.44 -4.73 -14.28
C SER A 138 -15.44 -5.44 -13.36
N GLY A 139 -15.40 -5.09 -12.06
CA GLY A 139 -14.49 -5.66 -11.08
C GLY A 139 -13.02 -5.45 -11.45
N ILE A 140 -12.18 -6.46 -11.17
CA ILE A 140 -10.72 -6.39 -11.39
C ILE A 140 -10.33 -6.17 -12.86
N LYS A 141 -11.15 -6.63 -13.81
CA LYS A 141 -10.91 -6.40 -15.23
C LYS A 141 -10.96 -4.91 -15.56
N GLY A 142 -11.98 -4.21 -15.08
CA GLY A 142 -12.10 -2.76 -15.27
C GLY A 142 -10.96 -1.99 -14.61
N SER A 143 -10.59 -2.37 -13.38
CA SER A 143 -9.44 -1.80 -12.69
C SER A 143 -8.17 -1.91 -13.55
N ILE A 144 -7.78 -3.12 -13.99
CA ILE A 144 -6.56 -3.34 -14.78
C ILE A 144 -6.58 -2.57 -16.11
N GLN A 145 -7.71 -2.52 -16.80
CA GLN A 145 -7.82 -1.81 -18.08
C GLN A 145 -7.70 -0.29 -17.92
N THR A 146 -8.35 0.28 -16.91
CA THR A 146 -8.28 1.72 -16.64
C THR A 146 -6.93 2.14 -16.06
N ASP A 147 -6.25 1.27 -15.34
CA ASP A 147 -4.93 1.52 -14.74
C ASP A 147 -3.86 1.82 -15.80
N VAL A 148 -3.92 1.16 -16.96
CA VAL A 148 -3.01 1.45 -18.08
C VAL A 148 -3.14 2.91 -18.54
N VAL A 149 -4.38 3.37 -18.71
CA VAL A 149 -4.66 4.75 -19.13
C VAL A 149 -4.24 5.74 -18.04
N LYS A 150 -4.63 5.45 -16.79
CA LYS A 150 -4.26 6.29 -15.63
C LYS A 150 -2.75 6.42 -15.49
N TYR A 151 -2.00 5.32 -15.70
CA TYR A 151 -0.53 5.35 -15.64
C TYR A 151 0.06 6.30 -16.69
N VAL A 152 -0.40 6.20 -17.93
CA VAL A 152 0.07 7.07 -19.03
C VAL A 152 -0.25 8.54 -18.72
N VAL A 153 -1.47 8.81 -18.23
CA VAL A 153 -1.89 10.18 -17.85
C VAL A 153 -1.01 10.71 -16.71
N MET A 154 -0.78 9.93 -15.66
CA MET A 154 0.10 10.32 -14.54
C MET A 154 1.52 10.65 -15.03
N PHE A 155 2.07 9.82 -15.89
CA PHE A 155 3.41 10.02 -16.42
C PHE A 155 3.50 11.31 -17.26
N VAL A 156 2.57 11.51 -18.19
CA VAL A 156 2.53 12.71 -19.06
C VAL A 156 2.31 13.97 -18.21
N CYS A 157 1.34 13.96 -17.30
CA CYS A 157 1.10 15.08 -16.38
C CYS A 157 2.32 15.38 -15.51
N GLY A 158 2.95 14.37 -14.94
CA GLY A 158 4.14 14.54 -14.13
C GLY A 158 5.31 15.17 -14.90
N VAL A 159 5.55 14.71 -16.13
CA VAL A 159 6.57 15.31 -17.02
C VAL A 159 6.23 16.75 -17.36
N LEU A 160 4.97 17.05 -17.70
CA LEU A 160 4.53 18.44 -17.97
C LEU A 160 4.75 19.35 -16.74
N LEU A 161 4.42 18.88 -15.55
CA LEU A 161 4.63 19.63 -14.32
C LEU A 161 6.13 19.85 -14.05
N LEU A 162 6.98 18.84 -14.25
CA LEU A 162 8.43 18.96 -14.08
C LEU A 162 9.03 20.03 -15.00
N PHE A 163 8.64 20.06 -16.27
CA PHE A 163 9.14 21.08 -17.22
C PHE A 163 8.60 22.50 -16.95
N ASN A 164 7.56 22.62 -16.15
CA ASN A 164 6.98 23.91 -15.74
C ASN A 164 7.28 24.25 -14.27
N THR A 165 8.23 23.54 -13.65
CA THR A 165 8.72 23.90 -12.31
C THR A 165 9.75 25.00 -12.44
N ASP A 166 9.43 26.17 -11.90
CA ASP A 166 10.35 27.30 -11.84
C ASP A 166 11.39 27.10 -10.76
N GLY A 167 12.55 26.58 -11.14
CA GLY A 167 13.68 26.40 -10.23
C GLY A 167 15.00 26.60 -10.94
N SER A 168 15.80 27.54 -10.48
CA SER A 168 17.13 27.83 -11.06
C SER A 168 18.22 26.90 -10.53
N THR A 169 18.02 26.28 -9.36
CA THR A 169 19.05 25.47 -8.67
C THR A 169 18.44 24.27 -7.98
N ILE A 170 19.10 23.10 -8.15
CA ILE A 170 18.74 21.87 -7.43
C ILE A 170 19.22 21.98 -5.98
N ASN A 171 18.30 21.83 -5.02
CA ASN A 171 18.66 21.75 -3.60
C ASN A 171 18.63 20.29 -3.12
N LEU A 172 19.80 19.64 -3.11
CA LEU A 172 19.95 18.27 -2.61
C LEU A 172 20.14 18.18 -1.09
N ALA A 173 20.45 19.30 -0.43
CA ALA A 173 20.62 19.35 1.03
C ALA A 173 19.30 19.34 1.79
N GLY A 174 18.23 19.88 1.17
CA GLY A 174 16.93 20.07 1.79
C GLY A 174 16.90 21.32 2.70
N HIS A 175 15.76 21.54 3.32
CA HIS A 175 15.48 22.73 4.16
C HIS A 175 15.28 22.40 5.64
N SER A 176 15.19 21.11 6.04
CA SER A 176 14.89 20.72 7.43
C SER A 176 16.08 20.83 8.38
N GLY A 177 17.32 20.86 7.86
CA GLY A 177 18.54 20.84 8.66
C GLY A 177 18.78 19.56 9.47
N LYS A 178 17.92 18.53 9.29
CA LYS A 178 18.04 17.27 10.02
C LYS A 178 19.23 16.44 9.54
N SER A 179 19.92 15.83 10.49
CA SER A 179 20.96 14.84 10.19
C SER A 179 20.36 13.56 9.56
N VAL A 180 21.15 12.80 8.83
CA VAL A 180 20.73 11.51 8.25
C VAL A 180 20.24 10.54 9.35
N GLY A 181 20.90 10.56 10.53
CA GLY A 181 20.50 9.73 11.66
C GLY A 181 19.13 10.10 12.24
N GLU A 182 18.79 11.37 12.30
CA GLU A 182 17.47 11.85 12.71
C GLU A 182 16.40 11.48 11.67
N LEU A 183 16.70 11.64 10.38
CA LEU A 183 15.81 11.23 9.31
C LEU A 183 15.51 9.72 9.35
N TRP A 184 16.53 8.89 9.63
CA TRP A 184 16.32 7.45 9.82
C TRP A 184 15.34 7.15 10.97
N LYS A 185 15.51 7.79 12.13
CA LYS A 185 14.65 7.58 13.30
C LYS A 185 13.23 8.07 13.06
N THR A 186 13.06 9.25 12.50
CA THR A 186 11.74 9.90 12.37
C THR A 186 10.94 9.41 11.18
N PHE A 187 11.61 8.96 10.11
CA PHE A 187 10.94 8.58 8.86
C PHE A 187 11.47 7.27 8.25
N GLY A 188 12.80 7.14 8.11
CA GLY A 188 13.43 6.09 7.29
C GLY A 188 13.11 4.67 7.73
N VAL A 189 13.24 4.35 9.03
CA VAL A 189 13.01 3.00 9.58
C VAL A 189 11.56 2.58 9.39
N ALA A 190 10.61 3.39 9.85
CA ALA A 190 9.19 3.07 9.77
C ALA A 190 8.71 2.96 8.32
N THR A 191 9.16 3.87 7.46
CA THR A 191 8.88 3.84 6.01
C THR A 191 9.42 2.57 5.36
N THR A 192 10.70 2.25 5.58
CA THR A 192 11.34 1.08 4.97
C THR A 192 10.64 -0.21 5.36
N ILE A 193 10.43 -0.43 6.66
CA ILE A 193 9.81 -1.66 7.16
C ILE A 193 8.35 -1.72 6.74
N GLY A 194 7.59 -0.62 6.87
CA GLY A 194 6.18 -0.56 6.50
C GLY A 194 5.93 -0.80 5.01
N LEU A 195 6.77 -0.25 4.13
CA LEU A 195 6.69 -0.48 2.69
C LEU A 195 7.06 -1.91 2.31
N LEU A 196 8.19 -2.43 2.81
CA LEU A 196 8.60 -3.81 2.54
C LEU A 196 7.55 -4.82 3.05
N SER A 197 6.79 -4.47 4.06
CA SER A 197 5.73 -5.33 4.62
C SER A 197 4.42 -5.30 3.81
N ALA A 198 4.17 -4.24 3.05
CA ALA A 198 2.86 -3.97 2.46
C ALA A 198 2.32 -5.06 1.53
N PRO A 199 3.03 -5.57 0.52
CA PRO A 199 2.47 -6.54 -0.41
C PRO A 199 2.11 -7.88 0.23
N TYR A 200 2.71 -8.20 1.37
CA TYR A 200 2.40 -9.44 2.10
C TYR A 200 1.04 -9.40 2.80
N VAL A 201 0.46 -8.22 2.93
CA VAL A 201 -0.79 -7.95 3.66
C VAL A 201 -1.90 -7.44 2.75
N ASP A 202 -1.54 -6.69 1.71
CA ASP A 202 -2.49 -6.01 0.84
C ASP A 202 -3.11 -6.96 -0.18
N GLN A 203 -4.40 -7.22 -0.02
CA GLN A 203 -5.19 -8.07 -0.91
C GLN A 203 -5.15 -7.59 -2.38
N THR A 204 -4.93 -6.31 -2.64
CA THR A 204 -4.81 -5.74 -3.98
C THR A 204 -3.70 -6.39 -4.81
N PHE A 205 -2.54 -6.69 -4.17
CA PHE A 205 -1.43 -7.41 -4.81
C PHE A 205 -1.75 -8.89 -5.02
N TRP A 206 -2.37 -9.55 -4.04
CA TRP A 206 -2.71 -10.96 -4.14
C TRP A 206 -3.70 -11.26 -5.25
N GLN A 207 -4.68 -10.37 -5.50
CA GLN A 207 -5.57 -10.50 -6.64
C GLN A 207 -4.82 -10.48 -7.97
N ARG A 208 -3.80 -9.63 -8.10
CA ARG A 208 -2.97 -9.57 -9.31
C ARG A 208 -2.05 -10.78 -9.43
N VAL A 209 -1.43 -11.22 -8.34
CA VAL A 209 -0.62 -12.46 -8.32
C VAL A 209 -1.43 -13.64 -8.85
N PHE A 210 -2.67 -13.80 -8.40
CA PHE A 210 -3.53 -14.89 -8.84
C PHE A 210 -4.14 -14.71 -10.23
N SER A 211 -4.18 -13.49 -10.76
CA SER A 211 -4.64 -13.19 -12.11
C SER A 211 -3.56 -13.44 -13.18
N ILE A 212 -2.28 -13.31 -12.82
CA ILE A 212 -1.14 -13.48 -13.72
C ILE A 212 -0.81 -14.99 -13.88
N ASP A 213 -0.37 -15.39 -15.07
CA ASP A 213 0.14 -16.74 -15.33
C ASP A 213 1.39 -17.02 -14.49
N LYS A 214 1.52 -18.25 -13.95
CA LYS A 214 2.58 -18.62 -12.98
C LYS A 214 3.99 -18.22 -13.43
N GLU A 215 4.28 -18.45 -14.70
CA GLU A 215 5.59 -18.22 -15.32
C GLU A 215 5.93 -16.73 -15.48
N LYS A 216 4.90 -15.87 -15.53
CA LYS A 216 5.03 -14.44 -15.80
C LYS A 216 5.06 -13.58 -14.55
N VAL A 217 4.65 -14.11 -13.38
CA VAL A 217 4.52 -13.32 -12.13
C VAL A 217 5.78 -12.55 -11.80
N PHE A 218 6.93 -13.23 -11.78
CA PHE A 218 8.20 -12.59 -11.45
C PHE A 218 8.54 -11.43 -12.38
N LYS A 219 8.51 -11.68 -13.70
CA LYS A 219 8.80 -10.67 -14.72
C LYS A 219 7.86 -9.47 -14.62
N THR A 220 6.57 -9.73 -14.41
CA THR A 220 5.54 -8.68 -14.34
C THR A 220 5.76 -7.76 -13.13
N PHE A 221 6.10 -8.32 -11.96
CA PHE A 221 6.40 -7.50 -10.78
C PHE A 221 7.70 -6.71 -10.91
N ILE A 222 8.75 -7.26 -11.57
CA ILE A 222 9.98 -6.50 -11.87
C ILE A 222 9.68 -5.34 -12.82
N MET A 223 8.89 -5.56 -13.88
CA MET A 223 8.44 -4.48 -14.76
C MET A 223 7.64 -3.42 -14.00
N SER A 224 6.79 -3.85 -13.07
CA SER A 224 6.02 -2.93 -12.23
C SER A 224 6.91 -2.07 -11.34
N ALA A 225 7.98 -2.62 -10.79
CA ALA A 225 8.95 -1.87 -9.97
C ALA A 225 9.63 -0.75 -10.78
N MET A 226 10.00 -1.05 -12.03
CA MET A 226 10.58 -0.04 -12.94
C MET A 226 9.57 1.05 -13.28
N LEU A 227 8.35 0.66 -13.68
CA LEU A 227 7.30 1.61 -14.00
C LEU A 227 6.91 2.48 -12.80
N PHE A 228 6.78 1.87 -11.61
CA PHE A 228 6.48 2.62 -10.40
C PHE A 228 7.53 3.69 -10.12
N GLY A 229 8.82 3.34 -10.20
CA GLY A 229 9.93 4.24 -9.83
C GLY A 229 9.96 5.55 -10.61
N LEU A 230 9.42 5.57 -11.83
CA LEU A 230 9.42 6.77 -12.69
C LEU A 230 8.57 7.90 -12.09
N ILE A 231 7.42 7.61 -11.51
CA ILE A 231 6.51 8.64 -11.01
C ILE A 231 7.07 9.35 -9.76
N PRO A 232 7.42 8.65 -8.65
CA PRO A 232 8.00 9.34 -7.51
C PRO A 232 9.37 9.98 -7.83
N LEU A 233 10.11 9.47 -8.84
CA LEU A 233 11.33 10.14 -9.31
C LEU A 233 11.01 11.52 -9.92
N ILE A 234 10.00 11.62 -10.78
CA ILE A 234 9.55 12.89 -11.37
C ILE A 234 9.15 13.87 -10.26
N PHE A 235 8.32 13.43 -9.30
CA PHE A 235 7.86 14.29 -8.22
C PHE A 235 8.95 14.62 -7.20
N GLY A 236 9.93 13.77 -6.98
CA GLY A 236 11.13 14.06 -6.23
C GLY A 236 11.99 15.14 -6.91
N LEU A 237 12.16 15.06 -8.24
CA LEU A 237 12.85 16.11 -9.01
C LEU A 237 12.11 17.44 -8.88
N ILE A 238 10.79 17.46 -9.01
CA ILE A 238 9.99 18.68 -8.76
C ILE A 238 10.30 19.22 -7.36
N GLY A 239 10.33 18.39 -6.32
CA GLY A 239 10.66 18.81 -4.96
C GLY A 239 12.06 19.41 -4.81
N PHE A 240 13.07 18.87 -5.51
CA PHE A 240 14.44 19.43 -5.49
C PHE A 240 14.58 20.77 -6.21
N TYR A 241 13.78 21.00 -7.26
CA TYR A 241 13.77 22.27 -8.01
C TYR A 241 12.83 23.31 -7.43
N SER A 242 11.85 22.88 -6.63
CA SER A 242 10.80 23.75 -6.11
C SER A 242 11.34 24.73 -5.06
N GLY A 243 10.86 25.96 -5.12
CA GLY A 243 11.01 26.94 -4.04
C GLY A 243 10.01 26.78 -2.89
N VAL A 244 9.09 25.81 -2.98
CA VAL A 244 7.97 25.59 -2.03
C VAL A 244 7.86 24.11 -1.69
N GLY A 245 7.70 23.81 -0.40
CA GLY A 245 7.65 22.42 0.09
C GLY A 245 6.39 21.65 -0.30
N GLU A 246 5.35 22.34 -0.69
CA GLU A 246 4.04 21.78 -0.96
C GLU A 246 3.67 21.91 -2.43
N ILE A 247 3.63 20.79 -3.14
CA ILE A 247 3.38 20.73 -4.59
C ILE A 247 2.04 21.34 -4.99
N GLN A 248 1.00 21.24 -4.15
CA GLN A 248 -0.30 21.85 -4.41
C GLN A 248 -0.24 23.38 -4.35
N VAL A 249 0.66 23.95 -3.55
CA VAL A 249 0.90 25.39 -3.49
C VAL A 249 1.70 25.83 -4.73
N LEU A 250 2.71 25.05 -5.13
CA LEU A 250 3.54 25.33 -6.31
C LEU A 250 2.71 25.45 -7.57
N PHE A 251 1.75 24.57 -7.77
CA PHE A 251 0.88 24.52 -8.95
C PHE A 251 -0.57 24.97 -8.65
N GLY A 252 -0.79 25.74 -7.60
CA GLY A 252 -2.12 26.10 -7.09
C GLY A 252 -2.97 26.95 -8.04
N ASN A 253 -2.39 27.52 -9.10
CA ASN A 253 -3.06 28.48 -9.99
C ASN A 253 -2.94 28.09 -11.47
N GLY A 254 -3.96 28.49 -12.25
CA GLY A 254 -3.96 28.36 -13.70
C GLY A 254 -4.11 26.91 -14.22
N ILE A 255 -3.63 26.69 -15.43
CA ILE A 255 -3.77 25.39 -16.13
C ILE A 255 -3.00 24.28 -15.41
N LEU A 256 -1.85 24.60 -14.78
CA LEU A 256 -1.01 23.61 -14.12
C LEU A 256 -1.69 23.00 -12.89
N SER A 257 -2.57 23.74 -12.22
CA SER A 257 -3.37 23.19 -11.14
C SER A 257 -4.34 22.11 -11.62
N GLY A 258 -4.94 22.30 -12.80
CA GLY A 258 -5.77 21.28 -13.46
C GLY A 258 -4.96 20.04 -13.85
N VAL A 259 -3.73 20.23 -14.35
CA VAL A 259 -2.81 19.12 -14.68
C VAL A 259 -2.42 18.34 -13.42
N LEU A 260 -2.09 19.02 -12.34
CA LEU A 260 -1.80 18.38 -11.05
C LEU A 260 -3.03 17.63 -10.51
N ALA A 261 -4.20 18.27 -10.54
CA ALA A 261 -5.46 17.64 -10.09
C ALA A 261 -5.77 16.37 -10.89
N LEU A 262 -5.61 16.39 -12.22
CA LEU A 262 -5.79 15.22 -13.07
C LEU A 262 -4.79 14.11 -12.76
N CYS A 263 -3.51 14.45 -12.57
CA CYS A 263 -2.47 13.53 -12.19
C CYS A 263 -2.79 12.83 -10.86
N VAL A 264 -3.09 13.61 -9.83
CA VAL A 264 -3.47 13.14 -8.50
C VAL A 264 -4.72 12.28 -8.57
N LEU A 265 -5.76 12.72 -9.28
CA LEU A 265 -7.01 11.96 -9.44
C LEU A 265 -6.77 10.58 -10.06
N CYS A 266 -5.92 10.47 -11.09
CA CYS A 266 -5.54 9.19 -11.67
C CYS A 266 -4.83 8.28 -10.67
N ALA A 267 -3.91 8.80 -9.85
CA ALA A 267 -3.21 8.06 -8.81
C ALA A 267 -4.18 7.53 -7.74
N LEU A 268 -5.06 8.39 -7.25
CA LEU A 268 -6.04 8.04 -6.22
C LEU A 268 -7.01 6.97 -6.70
N LEU A 269 -7.57 7.15 -7.90
CA LEU A 269 -8.56 6.23 -8.47
C LEU A 269 -7.98 4.86 -8.77
N SER A 270 -6.70 4.76 -9.17
CA SER A 270 -6.06 3.47 -9.42
C SER A 270 -5.88 2.64 -8.13
N THR A 271 -5.54 3.30 -7.03
CA THR A 271 -5.44 2.62 -5.73
C THR A 271 -6.81 2.30 -5.18
N LEU A 272 -7.76 3.23 -5.29
CA LEU A 272 -9.08 3.08 -4.71
C LEU A 272 -9.92 1.99 -5.38
N ASP A 273 -9.95 1.93 -6.72
CA ASP A 273 -10.68 0.88 -7.43
C ASP A 273 -10.13 -0.52 -7.09
N SER A 274 -8.81 -0.62 -6.89
CA SER A 274 -8.15 -1.84 -6.42
C SER A 274 -8.56 -2.20 -4.98
N ASN A 275 -8.65 -1.22 -4.08
CA ASN A 275 -9.13 -1.42 -2.72
C ASN A 275 -10.59 -1.90 -2.69
N LEU A 276 -11.45 -1.34 -3.55
CA LEU A 276 -12.84 -1.78 -3.70
C LEU A 276 -12.94 -3.23 -4.19
N CYS A 277 -12.15 -3.62 -5.18
CA CYS A 277 -12.07 -4.99 -5.63
C CYS A 277 -11.56 -5.92 -4.50
N ALA A 278 -10.57 -5.48 -3.74
CA ALA A 278 -9.97 -6.23 -2.64
C ALA A 278 -10.98 -6.51 -1.53
N ILE A 279 -11.67 -5.49 -1.01
CA ILE A 279 -12.68 -5.68 0.04
C ILE A 279 -13.81 -6.59 -0.41
N SER A 280 -14.31 -6.40 -1.63
CA SER A 280 -15.37 -7.22 -2.19
C SER A 280 -14.95 -8.69 -2.30
N SER A 281 -13.70 -8.97 -2.73
CA SER A 281 -13.17 -10.33 -2.84
C SER A 281 -13.03 -11.00 -1.46
N ILE A 282 -12.53 -10.28 -0.46
CA ILE A 282 -12.43 -10.76 0.92
C ILE A 282 -13.81 -11.11 1.47
N VAL A 283 -14.78 -10.19 1.35
CA VAL A 283 -16.11 -10.40 1.91
C VAL A 283 -16.85 -11.56 1.23
N CYS A 284 -16.79 -11.66 -0.09
CA CYS A 284 -17.41 -12.78 -0.81
C CYS A 284 -16.78 -14.14 -0.45
N LYS A 285 -15.46 -14.18 -0.22
CA LYS A 285 -14.77 -15.44 0.01
C LYS A 285 -14.78 -15.87 1.48
N GLU A 286 -14.48 -14.96 2.38
CA GLU A 286 -14.26 -15.30 3.79
C GLU A 286 -15.56 -15.31 4.61
N PHE A 287 -16.57 -14.53 4.18
CA PHE A 287 -17.87 -14.46 4.85
C PHE A 287 -18.98 -15.19 4.06
N GLY A 288 -18.65 -15.85 2.94
CA GLY A 288 -19.63 -16.59 2.13
C GLY A 288 -20.68 -15.69 1.45
N GLY A 289 -20.35 -14.42 1.23
CA GLY A 289 -21.27 -13.43 0.67
C GLY A 289 -21.53 -13.61 -0.82
N SER A 290 -22.71 -13.21 -1.27
CA SER A 290 -23.00 -13.03 -2.69
C SER A 290 -22.23 -11.85 -3.27
N LEU A 291 -22.19 -11.73 -4.61
CA LEU A 291 -21.56 -10.57 -5.27
C LEU A 291 -22.27 -9.24 -4.85
N ALA A 292 -23.54 -9.27 -4.56
CA ALA A 292 -24.27 -8.10 -4.05
C ALA A 292 -23.73 -7.65 -2.67
N ILE A 293 -23.48 -8.60 -1.76
CA ILE A 293 -22.86 -8.32 -0.45
C ILE A 293 -21.44 -7.79 -0.65
N GLY A 294 -20.67 -8.37 -1.60
CA GLY A 294 -19.36 -7.86 -1.96
C GLY A 294 -19.39 -6.42 -2.46
N LYS A 295 -20.36 -6.04 -3.29
CA LYS A 295 -20.55 -4.65 -3.72
C LYS A 295 -20.98 -3.72 -2.59
N LEU A 296 -21.83 -4.19 -1.67
CA LEU A 296 -22.22 -3.43 -0.48
C LEU A 296 -20.98 -3.17 0.41
N SER A 297 -20.05 -4.11 0.51
CA SER A 297 -18.80 -3.90 1.26
C SER A 297 -17.89 -2.84 0.65
N MET A 298 -17.96 -2.58 -0.66
CA MET A 298 -17.26 -1.44 -1.29
C MET A 298 -17.80 -0.12 -0.71
N VAL A 299 -19.13 0.03 -0.64
CA VAL A 299 -19.76 1.22 -0.06
C VAL A 299 -19.42 1.36 1.43
N ALA A 300 -19.44 0.26 2.18
CA ALA A 300 -19.07 0.27 3.59
C ALA A 300 -17.61 0.71 3.82
N LEU A 301 -16.69 0.27 2.96
CA LEU A 301 -15.28 0.70 3.00
C LEU A 301 -15.16 2.21 2.77
N LEU A 302 -15.84 2.74 1.75
CA LEU A 302 -15.83 4.17 1.42
C LEU A 302 -16.36 5.00 2.57
N LEU A 303 -17.50 4.60 3.17
CA LEU A 303 -18.08 5.28 4.33
C LEU A 303 -17.13 5.25 5.54
N ALA A 304 -16.58 4.09 5.89
CA ALA A 304 -15.64 3.96 7.01
C ALA A 304 -14.40 4.85 6.83
N SER A 305 -13.86 4.92 5.61
CA SER A 305 -12.69 5.75 5.29
C SER A 305 -13.03 7.25 5.29
N SER A 306 -14.22 7.63 4.84
CA SER A 306 -14.71 9.01 4.93
C SER A 306 -14.89 9.45 6.38
N PHE A 307 -15.43 8.58 7.23
CA PHE A 307 -15.55 8.82 8.67
C PHE A 307 -14.19 9.03 9.31
N LEU A 308 -13.20 8.19 8.99
CA LEU A 308 -11.84 8.34 9.51
C LEU A 308 -11.26 9.70 9.13
N MET A 309 -11.40 10.14 7.88
CA MET A 309 -10.90 11.43 7.42
C MET A 309 -11.57 12.61 8.14
N ILE A 310 -12.91 12.59 8.26
CA ILE A 310 -13.67 13.72 8.83
C ILE A 310 -13.48 13.84 10.36
N LEU A 311 -13.26 12.71 11.04
CA LEU A 311 -13.14 12.69 12.51
C LEU A 311 -11.72 12.91 13.02
N THR A 312 -10.71 12.93 12.12
CA THR A 312 -9.30 13.05 12.52
C THR A 312 -8.60 14.10 11.68
N ASP A 313 -7.81 14.96 12.31
CA ASP A 313 -6.94 15.92 11.63
C ASP A 313 -5.60 15.29 11.22
N ILE A 314 -5.64 14.02 10.79
CA ILE A 314 -4.45 13.25 10.48
C ILE A 314 -3.88 13.62 9.12
N THR A 315 -2.57 13.80 9.05
CA THR A 315 -1.87 14.08 7.80
C THR A 315 -1.63 12.81 6.97
N ILE A 316 -1.38 12.98 5.66
CA ILE A 316 -1.02 11.87 4.76
C ILE A 316 0.21 11.11 5.29
N VAL A 317 1.23 11.82 5.79
CA VAL A 317 2.49 11.21 6.27
C VAL A 317 2.25 10.41 7.54
N GLU A 318 1.51 10.95 8.49
CA GLU A 318 1.17 10.26 9.73
C GLU A 318 0.35 9.00 9.46
N LEU A 319 -0.73 9.12 8.69
CA LEU A 319 -1.56 7.96 8.36
C LEU A 319 -0.76 6.90 7.58
N PHE A 320 0.11 7.31 6.67
CA PHE A 320 1.02 6.44 5.94
C PHE A 320 1.94 5.65 6.88
N LEU A 321 2.53 6.28 7.87
CA LEU A 321 3.40 5.63 8.85
C LEU A 321 2.61 4.70 9.78
N ILE A 322 1.42 5.11 10.23
CA ILE A 322 0.54 4.32 11.10
C ILE A 322 0.19 2.99 10.44
N TYR A 323 -0.43 3.03 9.27
CA TYR A 323 -0.84 1.78 8.66
C TYR A 323 0.33 0.97 8.08
N GLY A 324 1.47 1.61 7.78
CA GLY A 324 2.72 0.94 7.49
C GLY A 324 3.16 0.05 8.66
N THR A 325 3.13 0.59 9.87
CA THR A 325 3.43 -0.18 11.10
C THR A 325 2.40 -1.28 11.35
N ILE A 326 1.11 -1.04 11.12
CA ILE A 326 0.05 -2.05 11.22
C ILE A 326 0.28 -3.21 10.24
N ARG A 327 0.68 -2.93 8.99
CA ARG A 327 1.06 -3.95 8.00
C ARG A 327 2.19 -4.83 8.49
N THR A 328 3.17 -4.25 9.15
CA THR A 328 4.37 -4.95 9.64
C THR A 328 4.00 -6.07 10.62
N CYS A 329 2.93 -5.89 11.41
CA CYS A 329 2.49 -6.88 12.41
C CYS A 329 2.17 -8.26 11.82
N VAL A 330 1.72 -8.34 10.59
CA VAL A 330 1.31 -9.61 9.96
C VAL A 330 2.15 -10.00 8.74
N ALA A 331 3.08 -9.16 8.29
CA ALA A 331 3.92 -9.45 7.13
C ALA A 331 4.83 -10.65 7.38
N LEU A 332 5.62 -10.65 8.45
CA LEU A 332 6.48 -11.78 8.81
C LEU A 332 5.66 -13.04 9.14
N PRO A 333 4.56 -12.98 9.92
CA PRO A 333 3.64 -14.11 10.05
C PRO A 333 3.18 -14.71 8.73
N THR A 334 2.79 -13.87 7.75
CA THR A 334 2.40 -14.35 6.41
C THR A 334 3.54 -15.14 5.76
N ILE A 335 4.77 -14.62 5.80
CA ILE A 335 5.95 -15.29 5.24
C ILE A 335 6.20 -16.64 5.93
N LEU A 336 6.19 -16.68 7.26
CA LEU A 336 6.43 -17.89 8.04
C LEU A 336 5.38 -18.97 7.76
N ILE A 337 4.11 -18.59 7.63
CA ILE A 337 3.02 -19.52 7.31
C ILE A 337 3.22 -20.12 5.91
N ILE A 338 3.51 -19.31 4.91
CA ILE A 338 3.68 -19.78 3.52
C ILE A 338 4.93 -20.65 3.38
N LEU A 339 5.96 -20.40 4.17
CA LEU A 339 7.17 -21.22 4.22
C LEU A 339 7.02 -22.48 5.07
N ASP A 340 5.90 -22.65 5.78
CA ASP A 340 5.65 -23.75 6.75
C ASP A 340 6.70 -23.82 7.87
N LYS A 341 7.21 -22.65 8.29
CA LYS A 341 8.26 -22.52 9.32
C LYS A 341 7.72 -21.89 10.59
N TYR A 342 6.60 -22.38 11.12
CA TYR A 342 5.95 -21.76 12.27
C TYR A 342 5.33 -22.78 13.23
N ASP A 343 5.26 -22.37 14.51
CA ASP A 343 4.38 -22.98 15.51
C ASP A 343 3.07 -22.20 15.58
N LYS A 344 1.92 -22.87 15.42
CA LYS A 344 0.60 -22.22 15.31
C LYS A 344 0.27 -21.35 16.52
N GLN A 345 0.52 -21.87 17.72
CA GLN A 345 0.12 -21.20 18.95
C GLN A 345 1.06 -20.03 19.26
N ARG A 346 2.35 -20.25 19.16
CA ARG A 346 3.36 -19.21 19.41
C ARG A 346 3.22 -18.05 18.40
N LEU A 347 3.05 -18.38 17.12
CA LEU A 347 2.87 -17.37 16.07
C LEU A 347 1.62 -16.52 16.31
N PHE A 348 0.50 -17.15 16.71
CA PHE A 348 -0.72 -16.42 17.01
C PHE A 348 -0.52 -15.41 18.15
N TYR A 349 0.03 -15.83 19.29
CA TYR A 349 0.25 -14.93 20.43
C TYR A 349 1.28 -13.85 20.12
N ALA A 350 2.36 -14.18 19.40
CA ALA A 350 3.34 -13.20 18.96
C ALA A 350 2.72 -12.15 18.02
N THR A 351 1.92 -12.59 17.05
CA THR A 351 1.21 -11.68 16.13
C THR A 351 0.19 -10.81 16.88
N LEU A 352 -0.57 -11.39 17.81
CA LEU A 352 -1.53 -10.65 18.63
C LEU A 352 -0.82 -9.56 19.46
N ALA A 353 0.29 -9.92 20.10
CA ALA A 353 1.10 -8.97 20.87
C ALA A 353 1.57 -7.79 19.98
N THR A 354 2.05 -8.06 18.77
CA THR A 354 2.46 -6.98 17.85
C THR A 354 1.32 -6.06 17.46
N VAL A 355 0.14 -6.61 17.16
CA VAL A 355 -1.04 -5.80 16.78
C VAL A 355 -1.51 -4.90 17.93
N LEU A 356 -1.36 -5.35 19.17
CA LEU A 356 -1.70 -4.54 20.36
C LEU A 356 -0.65 -3.49 20.70
N ILE A 357 0.63 -3.80 20.49
CA ILE A 357 1.76 -2.93 20.86
C ILE A 357 2.07 -1.89 19.79
N ALA A 358 1.95 -2.22 18.50
CA ALA A 358 2.35 -1.35 17.40
C ALA A 358 1.72 0.05 17.42
N PRO A 359 0.41 0.23 17.70
CA PRO A 359 -0.21 1.56 17.76
C PRO A 359 0.30 2.44 18.91
N ILE A 360 0.86 1.84 19.98
CA ILE A 360 1.33 2.59 21.15
C ILE A 360 2.42 3.59 20.78
N GLY A 361 3.27 3.25 19.79
CA GLY A 361 4.32 4.17 19.31
C GLY A 361 3.80 5.52 18.83
N TYR A 362 2.59 5.55 18.27
CA TYR A 362 1.93 6.79 17.86
C TYR A 362 1.27 7.52 19.03
N LEU A 363 0.69 6.79 19.97
CA LEU A 363 0.07 7.34 21.17
C LEU A 363 1.12 8.03 22.08
N LEU A 364 2.38 7.58 22.01
CA LEU A 364 3.51 8.18 22.75
C LEU A 364 4.15 9.40 22.04
N GLY A 365 3.54 9.92 20.98
CA GLY A 365 3.99 11.15 20.32
C GLY A 365 4.85 10.97 19.08
N GLY A 366 4.89 9.78 18.51
CA GLY A 366 5.51 9.53 17.18
C GLY A 366 7.04 9.40 17.17
N GLU A 367 7.76 10.00 18.12
CA GLU A 367 9.24 9.93 18.20
C GLU A 367 9.77 8.49 18.35
N TYR A 368 9.02 7.64 19.02
CA TYR A 368 9.37 6.23 19.26
C TYR A 368 8.81 5.27 18.22
N ASN A 369 8.11 5.77 17.20
CA ASN A 369 7.44 4.93 16.20
C ASN A 369 8.39 3.92 15.54
N TYR A 370 9.65 4.29 15.27
CA TYR A 370 10.63 3.38 14.68
C TYR A 370 10.91 2.16 15.56
N LEU A 371 10.94 2.32 16.90
CA LEU A 371 11.14 1.21 17.84
C LEU A 371 9.95 0.24 17.79
N PHE A 372 8.73 0.76 17.82
CA PHE A 372 7.52 -0.05 17.75
C PHE A 372 7.36 -0.75 16.41
N THR A 373 7.79 -0.13 15.31
CA THR A 373 7.84 -0.77 13.99
C THR A 373 8.87 -1.90 13.95
N ILE A 374 10.05 -1.72 14.53
CA ILE A 374 11.05 -2.79 14.68
C ILE A 374 10.50 -3.92 15.54
N MET A 375 9.87 -3.61 16.67
CA MET A 375 9.23 -4.62 17.54
C MET A 375 8.14 -5.37 16.77
N ALA A 376 7.30 -4.70 16.02
CA ALA A 376 6.26 -5.31 15.19
C ALA A 376 6.83 -6.28 14.15
N LEU A 377 8.01 -5.99 13.59
CA LEU A 377 8.71 -6.89 12.68
C LEU A 377 9.33 -8.09 13.41
N CYS A 378 9.96 -7.87 14.57
CA CYS A 378 10.80 -8.87 15.23
C CYS A 378 10.02 -9.84 16.12
N LEU A 379 8.99 -9.39 16.85
CA LEU A 379 8.25 -10.24 17.78
C LEU A 379 7.69 -11.52 17.15
N PRO A 380 7.16 -11.53 15.92
CA PRO A 380 6.68 -12.76 15.30
C PRO A 380 7.75 -13.84 15.07
N ILE A 381 9.04 -13.50 15.18
CA ILE A 381 10.15 -14.48 15.14
C ILE A 381 10.00 -15.51 16.29
N LEU A 382 9.38 -15.13 17.41
CA LEU A 382 9.08 -16.06 18.50
C LEU A 382 8.15 -17.21 18.07
N GLY A 383 7.41 -17.02 16.99
CA GLY A 383 6.59 -18.07 16.37
C GLY A 383 7.35 -18.99 15.41
N PHE A 384 8.64 -18.76 15.19
CA PHE A 384 9.45 -19.60 14.31
C PHE A 384 9.65 -21.02 14.90
N LYS A 385 9.50 -22.03 14.07
CA LYS A 385 9.67 -23.44 14.45
C LYS A 385 11.13 -23.84 14.32
N ASN A 386 11.80 -24.15 15.46
CA ASN A 386 13.16 -24.67 15.46
C ASN A 386 13.21 -26.10 14.92
N GLU A 387 14.14 -26.39 14.02
CA GLU A 387 14.34 -27.73 13.44
C GLU A 387 14.69 -28.79 14.50
N THR A 388 15.31 -28.41 15.62
CA THR A 388 15.57 -29.29 16.77
C THR A 388 14.29 -29.92 17.34
N GLN A 389 13.17 -29.20 17.34
CA GLN A 389 11.88 -29.73 17.79
C GLN A 389 11.25 -30.72 16.79
N GLN A 390 11.58 -30.64 15.49
CA GLN A 390 11.15 -31.64 14.52
C GLN A 390 11.83 -32.99 14.74
N ILE A 391 13.09 -33.00 15.09
CA ILE A 391 13.85 -34.22 15.38
C ILE A 391 13.34 -34.92 16.64
N GLU A 392 12.95 -34.17 17.68
CA GLU A 392 12.35 -34.74 18.90
C GLU A 392 10.94 -35.28 18.67
N LEU A 393 10.09 -34.59 17.88
CA LEU A 393 8.74 -35.08 17.54
C LEU A 393 8.77 -36.31 16.65
N CYS A 394 9.74 -36.40 15.72
CA CYS A 394 9.98 -37.63 14.95
C CYS A 394 10.48 -38.80 15.82
N LYS A 395 11.29 -38.53 16.84
CA LYS A 395 11.80 -39.54 17.77
C LYS A 395 10.74 -40.03 18.78
N THR A 396 9.78 -39.18 19.14
CA THR A 396 8.75 -39.52 20.15
C THR A 396 7.48 -40.13 19.56
N GLY A 397 7.35 -40.25 18.23
CA GLY A 397 6.21 -40.92 17.56
C GLY A 397 4.85 -40.22 17.75
N LYS A 398 4.80 -39.03 18.32
CA LYS A 398 3.56 -38.26 18.52
C LYS A 398 3.20 -37.48 17.26
N LYS A 399 2.53 -38.14 16.32
CA LYS A 399 1.75 -37.46 15.28
C LYS A 399 0.50 -36.90 15.95
N ASN A 400 0.46 -35.61 16.20
CA ASN A 400 -0.80 -34.95 16.48
C ASN A 400 -1.55 -34.76 15.16
N TRP A 401 -2.67 -35.47 15.02
CA TRP A 401 -3.69 -35.32 13.99
C TRP A 401 -4.48 -34.02 14.16
#